data_3fb1e05a379990687c92d0960bd3f5a3
#
_entry.id   3fb1e05a379990687c92d0960bd3f5a3
#
_cell.length_a   1.000
_cell.length_b   1.000
_cell.length_c   1.000
_cell.angle_alpha   90.00
_cell.angle_beta   90.00
_cell.angle_gamma   90.00
#
_symmetry.space_group_name_H-M   'P 1'
#
loop_
_entity.id
_entity.type
_entity.pdbx_description
1 polymer ?
#
loop_
_entity_poly.entity_id
_entity_poly.type
_entity_poly.pdbx_seq_one_letter_code
_entity_poly.pdbx_strand_id
1 'polypeptide(L)'
;MTPERLFAPVKENEWPSEIDDMKSSFADKLNVYRSMAHHPNLLRAWADLREHIVVNSALSQQQSEVVILRTGNNLQVDYEWYHHVSRARACGMNDHRINSMKLTTENMNTEDAIFADAVDEIMEKKKISPNTLKNLYSLVGKEGVLDTIATVGFYSTLGFMINSFN
;
A
#
# COMPACT_ATOMS: atom_id res chain seq x y z
N MET A 1 22.25 15.80 -12.76
CA MET A 1 21.04 16.05 -11.94
C MET A 1 20.82 14.77 -11.14
N THR A 2 20.66 14.85 -9.82
CA THR A 2 20.47 13.65 -8.98
C THR A 2 19.04 13.12 -9.13
N PRO A 3 18.78 11.80 -8.93
CA PRO A 3 17.44 11.23 -9.00
C PRO A 3 16.41 11.94 -8.12
N GLU A 4 16.82 12.36 -6.92
CA GLU A 4 15.94 13.08 -5.98
C GLU A 4 15.45 14.42 -6.55
N ARG A 5 16.25 15.08 -7.39
CA ARG A 5 15.86 16.35 -8.05
C ARG A 5 15.01 16.12 -9.28
N LEU A 6 15.21 14.98 -10.00
CA LEU A 6 14.45 14.66 -11.20
C LEU A 6 12.99 14.36 -10.90
N PHE A 7 12.73 13.67 -9.79
CA PHE A 7 11.40 13.21 -9.39
C PHE A 7 10.91 13.85 -8.08
N ALA A 8 11.48 15.02 -7.73
CA ALA A 8 10.98 15.79 -6.59
C ALA A 8 9.46 16.03 -6.72
N PRO A 9 8.71 16.03 -5.62
CA PRO A 9 7.28 16.29 -5.64
C PRO A 9 6.97 17.58 -6.38
N VAL A 10 6.12 17.55 -7.40
CA VAL A 10 5.70 18.69 -8.21
C VAL A 10 5.11 19.76 -7.29
N LYS A 11 5.56 21.00 -7.43
CA LYS A 11 5.05 22.12 -6.65
C LYS A 11 3.68 22.56 -7.16
N GLU A 12 2.93 23.26 -6.33
CA GLU A 12 1.59 23.70 -6.66
C GLU A 12 1.56 24.58 -7.93
N ASN A 13 2.52 25.47 -8.06
CA ASN A 13 2.66 26.35 -9.24
C ASN A 13 3.22 25.66 -10.49
N GLU A 14 3.68 24.43 -10.36
CA GLU A 14 4.22 23.59 -11.46
C GLU A 14 3.27 22.42 -11.77
N TRP A 15 2.10 22.39 -11.13
CA TRP A 15 1.13 21.30 -11.32
C TRP A 15 0.66 21.21 -12.77
N PRO A 16 0.69 20.01 -13.41
CA PRO A 16 0.30 19.85 -14.80
C PRO A 16 -1.17 20.20 -15.03
N SER A 17 -1.44 21.02 -16.06
CA SER A 17 -2.79 21.45 -16.40
C SER A 17 -3.71 20.30 -16.80
N GLU A 18 -3.16 19.21 -17.35
CA GLU A 18 -3.87 18.01 -17.77
C GLU A 18 -4.56 17.27 -16.61
N ILE A 19 -4.14 17.52 -15.38
CA ILE A 19 -4.68 16.93 -14.16
C ILE A 19 -5.09 17.99 -13.12
N ASP A 20 -5.45 19.17 -13.58
CA ASP A 20 -5.87 20.30 -12.72
C ASP A 20 -7.12 19.94 -11.90
N ASP A 21 -8.02 19.13 -12.49
CA ASP A 21 -9.20 18.56 -11.83
C ASP A 21 -8.87 17.63 -10.65
N MET A 22 -7.63 17.13 -10.54
CA MET A 22 -7.18 16.29 -9.44
C MET A 22 -6.61 17.08 -8.27
N LYS A 23 -6.44 18.39 -8.39
CA LYS A 23 -6.11 19.27 -7.25
C LYS A 23 -7.17 19.15 -6.16
N SER A 24 -6.77 19.30 -4.91
CA SER A 24 -7.64 19.15 -3.73
C SER A 24 -8.21 17.75 -3.52
N SER A 25 -7.76 16.76 -4.30
CA SER A 25 -8.06 15.35 -4.13
C SER A 25 -6.95 14.65 -3.31
N PHE A 26 -6.80 13.32 -3.46
CA PHE A 26 -5.67 12.59 -2.90
C PHE A 26 -4.34 12.95 -3.58
N ALA A 27 -4.40 13.39 -4.84
CA ALA A 27 -3.25 13.50 -5.73
C ALA A 27 -2.25 14.58 -5.32
N ASP A 28 -2.71 15.66 -4.71
CA ASP A 28 -1.85 16.76 -4.25
C ASP A 28 -1.48 16.70 -2.76
N LYS A 29 -2.00 15.73 -2.02
CA LYS A 29 -1.82 15.63 -0.55
C LYS A 29 -0.55 14.89 -0.14
N LEU A 30 -0.12 13.90 -0.92
CA LEU A 30 1.02 13.06 -0.58
C LEU A 30 2.15 13.22 -1.61
N ASN A 31 3.37 13.31 -1.12
CA ASN A 31 4.56 13.54 -1.96
C ASN A 31 4.73 12.47 -3.04
N VAL A 32 4.43 11.22 -2.76
CA VAL A 32 4.53 10.13 -3.75
C VAL A 32 3.62 10.36 -4.97
N TYR A 33 2.40 10.87 -4.76
CA TYR A 33 1.51 11.22 -5.86
C TYR A 33 1.92 12.50 -6.58
N ARG A 34 2.48 13.47 -5.82
CA ARG A 34 3.07 14.67 -6.43
C ARG A 34 4.29 14.32 -7.28
N SER A 35 5.08 13.31 -6.89
CA SER A 35 6.14 12.78 -7.76
C SER A 35 5.57 12.04 -8.99
N MET A 36 4.49 11.27 -8.83
CA MET A 36 3.80 10.62 -9.95
C MET A 36 3.20 11.63 -10.93
N ALA A 37 2.88 12.85 -10.50
CA ALA A 37 2.34 13.92 -11.35
C ALA A 37 3.29 14.37 -12.47
N HIS A 38 4.58 14.01 -12.42
CA HIS A 38 5.48 14.13 -13.59
C HIS A 38 5.01 13.31 -14.79
N HIS A 39 4.10 12.36 -14.59
CA HIS A 39 3.42 11.61 -15.65
C HIS A 39 1.89 11.69 -15.45
N PRO A 40 1.24 12.77 -15.93
CA PRO A 40 -0.18 13.03 -15.69
C PRO A 40 -1.10 11.87 -16.05
N ASN A 41 -0.87 11.22 -17.20
CA ASN A 41 -1.67 10.09 -17.64
C ASN A 41 -1.55 8.87 -16.69
N LEU A 42 -0.37 8.62 -16.13
CA LEU A 42 -0.18 7.57 -15.13
C LEU A 42 -0.95 7.89 -13.86
N LEU A 43 -0.84 9.12 -13.34
CA LEU A 43 -1.55 9.52 -12.12
C LEU A 43 -3.07 9.43 -12.31
N ARG A 44 -3.59 9.79 -13.49
CA ARG A 44 -5.02 9.66 -13.80
C ARG A 44 -5.47 8.21 -13.83
N ALA A 45 -4.73 7.33 -14.51
CA ALA A 45 -5.03 5.89 -14.54
C ALA A 45 -4.88 5.23 -13.15
N TRP A 46 -3.99 5.76 -12.32
CA TRP A 46 -3.80 5.30 -10.95
C TRP A 46 -4.98 5.60 -10.03
N ALA A 47 -5.72 6.67 -10.31
CA ALA A 47 -6.81 7.14 -9.46
C ALA A 47 -7.92 6.10 -9.29
N ASP A 48 -8.34 5.42 -10.35
CA ASP A 48 -9.39 4.40 -10.29
C ASP A 48 -8.95 3.18 -9.47
N LEU A 49 -7.71 2.72 -9.67
CA LEU A 49 -7.15 1.62 -8.88
C LEU A 49 -7.01 2.02 -7.40
N ARG A 50 -6.55 3.25 -7.15
CA ARG A 50 -6.47 3.78 -5.77
C ARG A 50 -7.85 3.83 -5.12
N GLU A 51 -8.86 4.31 -5.84
CA GLU A 51 -10.23 4.38 -5.31
C GLU A 51 -10.73 2.99 -4.91
N HIS A 52 -10.48 1.98 -5.76
CA HIS A 52 -10.81 0.60 -5.40
C HIS A 52 -10.05 0.12 -4.16
N ILE A 53 -8.72 0.19 -4.18
CA ILE A 53 -7.87 -0.37 -3.10
C ILE A 53 -8.10 0.33 -1.74
N VAL A 54 -8.27 1.65 -1.75
CA VAL A 54 -8.31 2.44 -0.50
C VAL A 54 -9.72 2.62 0.04
N VAL A 55 -10.74 2.61 -0.84
CA VAL A 55 -12.13 2.97 -0.47
C VAL A 55 -13.08 1.80 -0.67
N ASN A 56 -12.98 1.07 -1.77
CA ASN A 56 -13.97 0.08 -2.21
C ASN A 56 -13.46 -1.38 -2.12
N SER A 57 -12.37 -1.62 -1.43
CA SER A 57 -11.81 -2.97 -1.26
C SER A 57 -12.80 -3.91 -0.54
N ALA A 58 -12.79 -5.20 -0.93
CA ALA A 58 -13.49 -6.26 -0.21
C ALA A 58 -12.87 -6.57 1.16
N LEU A 59 -11.65 -6.08 1.42
CA LEU A 59 -11.02 -6.18 2.74
C LEU A 59 -11.59 -5.13 3.69
N SER A 60 -11.77 -5.48 4.97
CA SER A 60 -12.04 -4.49 6.00
C SER A 60 -10.86 -3.52 6.14
N GLN A 61 -11.10 -2.35 6.74
CA GLN A 61 -10.04 -1.36 6.97
C GLN A 61 -8.85 -1.95 7.74
N GLN A 62 -9.10 -2.74 8.79
CA GLN A 62 -8.03 -3.38 9.56
C GLN A 62 -7.26 -4.42 8.73
N GLN A 63 -7.94 -5.24 7.94
CA GLN A 63 -7.31 -6.21 7.04
C GLN A 63 -6.42 -5.51 5.99
N SER A 64 -6.92 -4.42 5.41
CA SER A 64 -6.14 -3.60 4.48
C SER A 64 -4.87 -3.05 5.15
N GLU A 65 -4.99 -2.51 6.38
CA GLU A 65 -3.82 -1.97 7.10
C GLU A 65 -2.80 -3.06 7.47
N VAL A 66 -3.24 -4.30 7.79
CA VAL A 66 -2.32 -5.44 7.98
C VAL A 66 -1.51 -5.71 6.72
N VAL A 67 -2.16 -5.81 5.57
CA VAL A 67 -1.51 -6.05 4.27
C VAL A 67 -0.54 -4.92 3.93
N ILE A 68 -0.96 -3.66 4.12
CA ILE A 68 -0.17 -2.48 3.79
C ILE A 68 1.06 -2.35 4.70
N LEU A 69 0.87 -2.47 6.01
CA LEU A 69 1.97 -2.40 6.98
C LEU A 69 2.99 -3.51 6.76
N ARG A 70 2.52 -4.75 6.48
CA ARG A 70 3.43 -5.87 6.17
C ARG A 70 4.19 -5.64 4.88
N THR A 71 3.53 -5.15 3.83
CA THR A 71 4.17 -4.80 2.55
C THR A 71 5.22 -3.71 2.74
N GLY A 72 4.88 -2.62 3.45
CA GLY A 72 5.80 -1.52 3.75
C GLY A 72 7.02 -1.98 4.55
N ASN A 73 6.83 -2.86 5.54
CA ASN A 73 7.92 -3.47 6.30
C ASN A 73 8.85 -4.33 5.41
N ASN A 74 8.29 -5.17 4.54
CA ASN A 74 9.07 -5.99 3.61
C ASN A 74 9.89 -5.15 2.62
N LEU A 75 9.37 -4.00 2.21
CA LEU A 75 10.04 -3.06 1.29
C LEU A 75 10.97 -2.08 2.00
N GLN A 76 10.98 -2.07 3.35
CA GLN A 76 11.73 -1.11 4.17
C GLN A 76 11.37 0.35 3.83
N VAL A 77 10.09 0.66 3.67
CA VAL A 77 9.57 1.99 3.35
C VAL A 77 9.04 2.65 4.62
N ASP A 78 9.90 3.40 5.32
CA ASP A 78 9.54 4.10 6.56
C ASP A 78 8.39 5.11 6.36
N TYR A 79 8.32 5.74 5.20
CA TYR A 79 7.25 6.67 4.85
C TYR A 79 5.86 6.00 4.90
N GLU A 80 5.70 4.83 4.27
CA GLU A 80 4.45 4.07 4.29
C GLU A 80 4.12 3.59 5.71
N TRP A 81 5.13 3.10 6.43
CA TRP A 81 4.96 2.70 7.81
C TRP A 81 4.39 3.83 8.68
N TYR A 82 5.01 5.01 8.62
CA TYR A 82 4.58 6.16 9.43
C TYR A 82 3.13 6.56 9.15
N HIS A 83 2.74 6.66 7.88
CA HIS A 83 1.39 7.05 7.50
C HIS A 83 0.36 5.99 7.87
N HIS A 84 0.66 4.70 7.66
CA HIS A 84 -0.28 3.62 7.90
C HIS A 84 -0.41 3.22 9.37
N VAL A 85 0.58 3.42 10.23
CA VAL A 85 0.44 3.32 11.68
C VAL A 85 -0.68 4.25 12.20
N SER A 86 -0.72 5.48 11.71
CA SER A 86 -1.77 6.43 12.10
C SER A 86 -3.17 5.96 11.66
N ARG A 87 -3.28 5.42 10.45
CA ARG A 87 -4.54 4.87 9.91
C ARG A 87 -4.97 3.60 10.63
N ALA A 88 -4.04 2.71 10.92
CA ALA A 88 -4.29 1.49 11.67
C ALA A 88 -4.84 1.79 13.08
N ARG A 89 -4.28 2.78 13.78
CA ARG A 89 -4.83 3.27 15.05
C ARG A 89 -6.24 3.84 14.87
N ALA A 90 -6.46 4.64 13.84
CA ALA A 90 -7.76 5.25 13.57
C ALA A 90 -8.87 4.22 13.29
N CYS A 91 -8.54 3.06 12.71
CA CYS A 91 -9.49 1.95 12.52
C CYS A 91 -9.53 0.96 13.70
N GLY A 92 -8.89 1.27 14.83
CA GLY A 92 -9.02 0.52 16.09
C GLY A 92 -7.96 -0.55 16.32
N MET A 93 -6.87 -0.60 15.55
CA MET A 93 -5.73 -1.47 15.85
C MET A 93 -4.90 -0.90 17.01
N ASN A 94 -4.58 -1.72 18.00
CA ASN A 94 -3.69 -1.31 19.08
C ASN A 94 -2.21 -1.42 18.66
N ASP A 95 -1.32 -0.76 19.41
CA ASP A 95 0.11 -0.69 19.07
C ASP A 95 0.80 -2.06 19.12
N HIS A 96 0.35 -2.98 19.97
CA HIS A 96 0.89 -4.35 20.01
C HIS A 96 0.64 -5.06 18.68
N ARG A 97 -0.60 -5.02 18.17
CA ARG A 97 -0.99 -5.60 16.87
C ARG A 97 -0.24 -4.92 15.71
N ILE A 98 -0.14 -3.59 15.72
CA ILE A 98 0.60 -2.83 14.70
C ILE A 98 2.07 -3.24 14.68
N ASN A 99 2.73 -3.29 15.85
CA ASN A 99 4.14 -3.64 15.94
C ASN A 99 4.42 -5.10 15.59
N SER A 100 3.46 -6.02 15.77
CA SER A 100 3.61 -7.40 15.34
C SER A 100 3.83 -7.54 13.82
N MET A 101 3.40 -6.56 13.01
CA MET A 101 3.66 -6.56 11.56
C MET A 101 5.16 -6.51 11.19
N LYS A 102 6.04 -6.20 12.14
CA LYS A 102 7.51 -6.25 11.98
C LYS A 102 8.14 -7.57 12.45
N LEU A 103 7.34 -8.43 13.07
CA LEU A 103 7.81 -9.68 13.68
C LEU A 103 7.49 -10.89 12.80
N THR A 104 7.86 -12.08 13.26
CA THR A 104 7.45 -13.34 12.65
C THR A 104 5.95 -13.56 12.86
N THR A 105 5.30 -14.28 11.96
CA THR A 105 3.85 -14.50 11.97
C THR A 105 3.36 -15.28 13.20
N GLU A 106 4.25 -16.01 13.87
CA GLU A 106 3.97 -16.68 15.16
C GLU A 106 3.58 -15.71 16.29
N ASN A 107 3.95 -14.44 16.17
CA ASN A 107 3.63 -13.40 17.15
C ASN A 107 2.32 -12.65 16.83
N MET A 108 1.58 -13.10 15.81
CA MET A 108 0.35 -12.47 15.37
C MET A 108 -0.87 -13.30 15.77
N ASN A 109 -2.05 -12.68 15.78
CA ASN A 109 -3.29 -13.46 15.79
C ASN A 109 -3.43 -14.23 14.48
N THR A 110 -4.29 -15.26 14.48
CA THR A 110 -4.44 -16.18 13.33
C THR A 110 -4.82 -15.47 12.03
N GLU A 111 -5.70 -14.49 12.10
CA GLU A 111 -6.15 -13.72 10.92
C GLU A 111 -5.00 -12.90 10.33
N ASP A 112 -4.32 -12.13 11.16
CA ASP A 112 -3.18 -11.31 10.73
C ASP A 112 -2.05 -12.16 10.17
N ALA A 113 -1.78 -13.33 10.79
CA ALA A 113 -0.76 -14.25 10.32
C ALA A 113 -1.06 -14.76 8.89
N ILE A 114 -2.33 -15.06 8.56
CA ILE A 114 -2.73 -15.50 7.21
C ILE A 114 -2.42 -14.41 6.17
N PHE A 115 -2.74 -13.14 6.47
CA PHE A 115 -2.41 -12.03 5.58
C PHE A 115 -0.91 -11.80 5.47
N ALA A 116 -0.20 -11.82 6.59
CA ALA A 116 1.24 -11.60 6.61
C ALA A 116 2.00 -12.70 5.85
N ASP A 117 1.62 -13.98 6.01
CA ASP A 117 2.17 -15.09 5.22
C ASP A 117 1.91 -14.89 3.72
N ALA A 118 0.70 -14.45 3.33
CA ALA A 118 0.39 -14.18 1.94
C ALA A 118 1.26 -13.05 1.36
N VAL A 119 1.44 -11.95 2.10
CA VAL A 119 2.31 -10.84 1.71
C VAL A 119 3.76 -11.32 1.57
N ASP A 120 4.29 -12.02 2.57
CA ASP A 120 5.67 -12.50 2.59
C ASP A 120 5.93 -13.45 1.42
N GLU A 121 5.03 -14.39 1.15
CA GLU A 121 5.15 -15.31 0.03
C GLU A 121 5.10 -14.59 -1.33
N ILE A 122 4.23 -13.58 -1.50
CA ILE A 122 4.20 -12.75 -2.71
C ILE A 122 5.53 -12.03 -2.89
N MET A 123 6.02 -11.38 -1.83
CA MET A 123 7.24 -10.59 -1.88
C MET A 123 8.49 -11.46 -2.12
N GLU A 124 8.58 -12.60 -1.49
CA GLU A 124 9.73 -13.51 -1.60
C GLU A 124 9.65 -14.42 -2.82
N LYS A 125 8.51 -15.15 -2.97
CA LYS A 125 8.33 -16.26 -3.92
C LYS A 125 7.58 -15.86 -5.19
N LYS A 126 7.03 -14.64 -5.26
CA LYS A 126 6.21 -14.12 -6.37
C LYS A 126 4.89 -14.89 -6.58
N LYS A 127 4.45 -15.61 -5.58
CA LYS A 127 3.19 -16.39 -5.57
C LYS A 127 2.79 -16.74 -4.14
N ILE A 128 1.49 -16.97 -3.94
CA ILE A 128 0.96 -17.53 -2.70
C ILE A 128 0.99 -19.05 -2.80
N SER A 129 1.41 -19.74 -1.75
CA SER A 129 1.38 -21.21 -1.68
C SER A 129 -0.05 -21.74 -1.62
N PRO A 130 -0.32 -23.00 -2.06
CA PRO A 130 -1.68 -23.56 -2.02
C PRO A 130 -2.31 -23.55 -0.63
N ASN A 131 -1.52 -23.77 0.42
CA ASN A 131 -2.02 -23.78 1.80
C ASN A 131 -2.41 -22.37 2.26
N THR A 132 -1.52 -21.38 2.09
CA THR A 132 -1.79 -19.98 2.43
C THR A 132 -2.97 -19.43 1.62
N LEU A 133 -3.03 -19.76 0.31
CA LEU A 133 -4.14 -19.37 -0.56
C LEU A 133 -5.48 -19.94 -0.08
N LYS A 134 -5.51 -21.22 0.33
CA LYS A 134 -6.71 -21.86 0.89
C LYS A 134 -7.18 -21.15 2.16
N ASN A 135 -6.26 -20.84 3.07
CA ASN A 135 -6.57 -20.15 4.32
C ASN A 135 -7.08 -18.73 4.06
N LEU A 136 -6.40 -17.97 3.19
CA LEU A 136 -6.81 -16.63 2.81
C LEU A 136 -8.19 -16.64 2.12
N TYR A 137 -8.42 -17.58 1.18
CA TYR A 137 -9.71 -17.73 0.54
C TYR A 137 -10.85 -18.06 1.54
N SER A 138 -10.57 -18.91 2.53
CA SER A 138 -11.56 -19.23 3.57
C SER A 138 -11.91 -18.03 4.43
N LEU A 139 -10.97 -17.08 4.58
CA LEU A 139 -11.13 -15.88 5.39
C LEU A 139 -11.88 -14.76 4.64
N VAL A 140 -11.53 -14.50 3.37
CA VAL A 140 -11.99 -13.31 2.65
C VAL A 140 -12.63 -13.59 1.29
N GLY A 141 -12.78 -14.85 0.87
CA GLY A 141 -13.36 -15.21 -0.41
C GLY A 141 -12.49 -14.81 -1.63
N LYS A 142 -13.05 -14.95 -2.83
CA LYS A 142 -12.33 -14.68 -4.09
C LYS A 142 -11.93 -13.21 -4.23
N GLU A 143 -12.84 -12.31 -3.97
CA GLU A 143 -12.61 -10.86 -4.09
C GLU A 143 -11.54 -10.41 -3.11
N GLY A 144 -11.61 -10.82 -1.85
CA GLY A 144 -10.61 -10.47 -0.85
C GLY A 144 -9.21 -11.03 -1.15
N VAL A 145 -9.12 -12.22 -1.76
CA VAL A 145 -7.82 -12.76 -2.24
C VAL A 145 -7.25 -11.87 -3.34
N LEU A 146 -8.07 -11.48 -4.32
CA LEU A 146 -7.63 -10.61 -5.41
C LEU A 146 -7.23 -9.22 -4.89
N ASP A 147 -8.01 -8.66 -3.96
CA ASP A 147 -7.71 -7.37 -3.34
C ASP A 147 -6.45 -7.42 -2.46
N THR A 148 -6.19 -8.53 -1.79
CA THR A 148 -4.91 -8.73 -1.08
C THR A 148 -3.73 -8.63 -2.04
N ILE A 149 -3.77 -9.37 -3.16
CA ILE A 149 -2.70 -9.34 -4.18
C ILE A 149 -2.58 -7.94 -4.80
N ALA A 150 -3.71 -7.33 -5.15
CA ALA A 150 -3.75 -5.99 -5.73
C ALA A 150 -3.21 -4.92 -4.76
N THR A 151 -3.52 -5.02 -3.47
CA THR A 151 -3.00 -4.12 -2.42
C THR A 151 -1.49 -4.24 -2.30
N VAL A 152 -0.94 -5.47 -2.27
CA VAL A 152 0.52 -5.68 -2.27
C VAL A 152 1.16 -5.04 -3.49
N GLY A 153 0.62 -5.25 -4.69
CA GLY A 153 1.15 -4.66 -5.93
C GLY A 153 1.08 -3.13 -5.94
N PHE A 154 -0.04 -2.57 -5.50
CA PHE A 154 -0.27 -1.13 -5.41
C PHE A 154 0.76 -0.46 -4.49
N TYR A 155 0.89 -0.94 -3.25
CA TYR A 155 1.83 -0.37 -2.29
C TYR A 155 3.29 -0.70 -2.61
N SER A 156 3.56 -1.82 -3.29
CA SER A 156 4.90 -2.10 -3.80
C SER A 156 5.33 -1.09 -4.86
N THR A 157 4.44 -0.70 -5.77
CA THR A 157 4.74 0.32 -6.78
C THR A 157 5.06 1.68 -6.12
N LEU A 158 4.24 2.11 -5.14
CA LEU A 158 4.52 3.33 -4.39
C LEU A 158 5.84 3.24 -3.62
N GLY A 159 6.10 2.11 -2.95
CA GLY A 159 7.34 1.87 -2.22
C GLY A 159 8.57 1.88 -3.11
N PHE A 160 8.51 1.29 -4.31
CA PHE A 160 9.61 1.36 -5.29
C PHE A 160 9.88 2.78 -5.76
N MET A 161 8.85 3.59 -5.98
CA MET A 161 9.00 5.00 -6.32
C MET A 161 9.68 5.76 -5.17
N ILE A 162 9.19 5.58 -3.94
CA ILE A 162 9.74 6.24 -2.76
C ILE A 162 11.22 5.88 -2.58
N ASN A 163 11.56 4.58 -2.61
CA ASN A 163 12.92 4.10 -2.43
C ASN A 163 13.86 4.50 -3.57
N SER A 164 13.32 4.78 -4.77
CA SER A 164 14.12 5.17 -5.94
C SER A 164 14.38 6.67 -6.03
N PHE A 165 13.54 7.49 -5.39
CA PHE A 165 13.59 8.95 -5.51
C PHE A 165 14.13 9.67 -4.27
N ASN A 166 14.38 8.92 -3.18
CA ASN A 166 15.00 9.41 -1.95
C ASN A 166 16.52 9.23 -1.93
#